data_86950f0c8acb4132aa84b0bd59324127
#
_entry.id   86950f0c8acb4132aa84b0bd59324127
#
_cell.length_a   1.000
_cell.length_b   1.000
_cell.length_c   1.000
_cell.angle_alpha   90.00
_cell.angle_beta   90.00
_cell.angle_gamma   90.00
#
_symmetry.space_group_name_H-M   'P 1'
#
loop_
_entity.id
_entity.type
_entity.pdbx_description
1 polymer ?
#
loop_
_entity_poly.entity_id
_entity_poly.type
_entity_poly.pdbx_seq_one_letter_code
_entity_poly.pdbx_strand_id
1 'polypeptide(L)'
;NELPAWTGEGEIEKSTGEICIRGPQVMKGYWQLPEESAKVLQQGWLKTGDVGHINAKGYVTITDRKKDMILVSGFNVYPNEIESVVAMHPGVLECAAVGVADEKSGEAVKVVIVKKDPNLSKESVIEHCKRELTGYKIPKYVEFRDSLPKTPIGKILRRELRDK
;
A
#
# COMPACT_ATOMS: atom_id res chain seq x y z
N ASN A 1 15.69 -2.23 14.47
CA ASN A 1 16.73 -1.26 14.06
C ASN A 1 16.02 -0.01 13.58
N GLU A 2 16.48 1.16 14.03
CA GLU A 2 16.02 2.45 13.51
C GLU A 2 16.58 2.64 12.10
N LEU A 3 15.74 3.13 11.19
CA LEU A 3 16.13 3.48 9.83
C LEU A 3 16.61 4.95 9.80
N PRO A 4 17.56 5.31 8.92
CA PRO A 4 18.01 6.67 8.79
C PRO A 4 16.89 7.57 8.23
N ALA A 5 16.91 8.86 8.60
CA ALA A 5 16.03 9.84 7.99
C ALA A 5 16.38 10.01 6.49
N TRP A 6 15.36 10.12 5.64
CA TRP A 6 15.57 10.38 4.23
C TRP A 6 16.04 11.83 4.00
N THR A 7 17.15 11.99 3.33
CA THR A 7 17.80 13.29 3.10
C THR A 7 17.25 14.06 1.89
N GLY A 8 16.39 13.42 1.09
CA GLY A 8 15.90 13.96 -0.20
C GLY A 8 16.68 13.43 -1.40
N GLU A 9 17.74 12.65 -1.17
CA GLU A 9 18.59 12.05 -2.20
C GLU A 9 18.66 10.52 -2.00
N GLY A 10 18.86 9.79 -3.09
CA GLY A 10 18.99 8.32 -3.07
C GLY A 10 17.64 7.58 -2.99
N GLU A 11 17.74 6.28 -2.71
CA GLU A 11 16.59 5.37 -2.66
C GLU A 11 15.80 5.58 -1.37
N ILE A 12 14.60 6.14 -1.47
CA ILE A 12 13.69 6.39 -0.35
C ILE A 12 13.30 5.08 0.38
N GLU A 13 13.31 3.96 -0.33
CA GLU A 13 13.00 2.63 0.19
C GLU A 13 13.94 2.23 1.33
N LYS A 14 15.19 2.68 1.32
CA LYS A 14 16.17 2.42 2.40
C LYS A 14 15.85 3.15 3.70
N SER A 15 15.03 4.18 3.64
CA SER A 15 14.55 4.97 4.80
C SER A 15 13.08 4.71 5.12
N THR A 16 12.43 3.80 4.40
CA THR A 16 11.01 3.48 4.55
C THR A 16 10.81 2.23 5.41
N GLY A 17 10.02 2.34 6.46
CA GLY A 17 9.74 1.25 7.39
C GLY A 17 8.48 1.46 8.21
N GLU A 18 8.16 0.50 9.09
CA GLU A 18 7.02 0.63 9.99
C GLU A 18 7.23 1.79 10.97
N ILE A 19 6.26 2.70 11.03
CA ILE A 19 6.27 3.83 11.96
C ILE A 19 5.96 3.31 13.36
N CYS A 20 6.88 3.55 14.30
CA CYS A 20 6.72 3.23 15.71
C CYS A 20 6.68 4.50 16.55
N ILE A 21 5.81 4.56 17.55
CA ILE A 21 5.61 5.74 18.40
C ILE A 21 5.82 5.35 19.86
N ARG A 22 6.55 6.20 20.60
CA ARG A 22 6.71 6.11 22.05
C ARG A 22 6.49 7.48 22.68
N GLY A 23 5.71 7.54 23.75
CA GLY A 23 5.45 8.79 24.48
C GLY A 23 4.22 8.66 25.39
N PRO A 24 3.92 9.69 26.19
CA PRO A 24 2.82 9.66 27.15
C PRO A 24 1.45 9.58 26.50
N GLN A 25 1.32 9.94 25.23
CA GLN A 25 0.10 9.89 24.44
C GLN A 25 -0.23 8.46 23.94
N VAL A 26 0.70 7.51 24.03
CA VAL A 26 0.48 6.14 23.58
C VAL A 26 -0.47 5.43 24.52
N MET A 27 -1.45 4.72 23.95
CA MET A 27 -2.43 3.95 24.71
C MET A 27 -1.77 2.92 25.64
N LYS A 28 -2.44 2.56 26.74
CA LYS A 28 -1.99 1.48 27.64
C LYS A 28 -2.25 0.08 27.05
N GLY A 29 -3.15 -0.04 26.11
CA GLY A 29 -3.54 -1.29 25.44
C GLY A 29 -4.98 -1.23 24.94
N TYR A 30 -5.40 -2.28 24.27
CA TYR A 30 -6.78 -2.50 23.87
C TYR A 30 -7.58 -3.03 25.05
N TRP A 31 -8.78 -2.49 25.25
CA TRP A 31 -9.66 -2.88 26.37
C TRP A 31 -10.02 -4.35 26.28
N GLN A 32 -9.74 -5.10 27.35
CA GLN A 32 -9.97 -6.54 27.48
C GLN A 32 -9.32 -7.43 26.37
N LEU A 33 -8.30 -6.92 25.66
CA LEU A 33 -7.59 -7.64 24.61
C LEU A 33 -6.06 -7.62 24.86
N PRO A 34 -5.57 -8.32 25.91
CA PRO A 34 -4.14 -8.28 26.27
C PRO A 34 -3.24 -8.89 25.20
N GLU A 35 -3.68 -9.93 24.50
CA GLU A 35 -2.90 -10.58 23.44
C GLU A 35 -2.73 -9.65 22.22
N GLU A 36 -3.80 -8.96 21.83
CA GLU A 36 -3.72 -7.97 20.73
C GLU A 36 -2.86 -6.75 21.13
N SER A 37 -2.95 -6.35 22.41
CA SER A 37 -2.10 -5.29 22.94
C SER A 37 -0.61 -5.66 22.88
N ALA A 38 -0.26 -6.89 23.25
CA ALA A 38 1.12 -7.37 23.24
C ALA A 38 1.70 -7.47 21.81
N LYS A 39 0.88 -7.65 20.78
CA LYS A 39 1.33 -7.65 19.38
C LYS A 39 1.80 -6.29 18.92
N VAL A 40 1.14 -5.22 19.39
CA VAL A 40 1.40 -3.86 18.92
C VAL A 40 2.24 -3.02 19.89
N LEU A 41 2.20 -3.33 21.20
CA LEU A 41 2.97 -2.64 22.24
C LEU A 41 4.17 -3.48 22.62
N GLN A 42 5.37 -3.11 22.17
CA GLN A 42 6.59 -3.84 22.44
C GLN A 42 7.65 -2.89 23.03
N GLN A 43 8.16 -3.20 24.22
CA GLN A 43 9.18 -2.41 24.90
C GLN A 43 8.87 -0.91 25.00
N GLY A 44 7.60 -0.56 25.20
CA GLY A 44 7.13 0.83 25.30
C GLY A 44 6.92 1.53 23.95
N TRP A 45 7.10 0.84 22.84
CA TRP A 45 6.81 1.34 21.49
C TRP A 45 5.50 0.78 20.98
N LEU A 46 4.67 1.65 20.41
CA LEU A 46 3.48 1.27 19.64
C LEU A 46 3.88 1.09 18.18
N LYS A 47 3.70 -0.11 17.64
CA LYS A 47 3.75 -0.40 16.21
C LYS A 47 2.44 0.03 15.59
N THR A 48 2.47 1.06 14.74
CA THR A 48 1.24 1.67 14.18
C THR A 48 0.60 0.81 13.07
N GLY A 49 1.37 -0.07 12.44
CA GLY A 49 0.99 -0.78 11.25
C GLY A 49 0.97 0.10 9.99
N ASP A 50 1.40 1.35 10.11
CA ASP A 50 1.61 2.25 8.97
C ASP A 50 3.08 2.24 8.58
N VAL A 51 3.35 2.23 7.28
CA VAL A 51 4.69 2.30 6.70
C VAL A 51 4.93 3.71 6.17
N GLY A 52 6.12 4.22 6.38
CA GLY A 52 6.48 5.54 5.91
C GLY A 52 7.94 5.85 6.15
N HIS A 53 8.32 7.10 5.96
CA HIS A 53 9.66 7.62 6.19
C HIS A 53 9.61 8.96 6.91
N ILE A 54 10.74 9.31 7.53
CA ILE A 54 10.94 10.62 8.18
C ILE A 54 11.99 11.36 7.36
N ASN A 55 11.70 12.59 6.96
CA ASN A 55 12.68 13.41 6.25
C ASN A 55 13.66 14.11 7.22
N ALA A 56 14.71 14.72 6.69
CA ALA A 56 15.74 15.42 7.48
C ALA A 56 15.20 16.58 8.32
N LYS A 57 14.01 17.09 8.02
CA LYS A 57 13.32 18.14 8.80
C LYS A 57 12.41 17.58 9.91
N GLY A 58 12.34 16.25 10.04
CA GLY A 58 11.50 15.57 11.04
C GLY A 58 10.04 15.38 10.64
N TYR A 59 9.65 15.67 9.39
CA TYR A 59 8.30 15.37 8.92
C TYR A 59 8.14 13.90 8.56
N VAL A 60 7.05 13.31 9.03
CA VAL A 60 6.66 11.93 8.73
C VAL A 60 5.76 11.91 7.50
N THR A 61 6.10 11.09 6.51
CA THR A 61 5.25 10.79 5.36
C THR A 61 4.79 9.34 5.45
N ILE A 62 3.48 9.13 5.49
CA ILE A 62 2.88 7.79 5.46
C ILE A 62 2.77 7.35 4.00
N THR A 63 3.38 6.22 3.68
CA THR A 63 3.35 5.64 2.33
C THR A 63 2.15 4.71 2.17
N ASP A 64 1.97 3.76 3.11
CA ASP A 64 0.88 2.78 3.05
C ASP A 64 0.68 2.06 4.40
N ARG A 65 -0.23 1.08 4.42
CA ARG A 65 -0.42 0.16 5.54
C ARG A 65 0.46 -1.08 5.36
N LYS A 66 1.15 -1.48 6.42
CA LYS A 66 2.02 -2.67 6.41
C LYS A 66 1.30 -3.95 5.94
N LYS A 67 0.05 -4.14 6.36
CA LYS A 67 -0.78 -5.30 6.00
C LYS A 67 -1.24 -5.31 4.54
N ASP A 68 -1.18 -4.17 3.86
CA ASP A 68 -1.60 -4.02 2.47
C ASP A 68 -0.43 -4.07 1.48
N MET A 69 0.81 -4.01 2.00
CA MET A 69 2.04 -4.17 1.22
C MET A 69 2.04 -5.51 0.45
N ILE A 70 2.48 -5.46 -0.79
CA ILE A 70 2.58 -6.60 -1.71
C ILE A 70 4.05 -7.01 -1.81
N LEU A 71 4.36 -8.29 -1.66
CA LEU A 71 5.73 -8.78 -1.73
C LEU A 71 5.99 -9.45 -3.10
N VAL A 72 6.46 -8.68 -4.07
CA VAL A 72 6.74 -9.15 -5.43
C VAL A 72 8.21 -9.54 -5.55
N SER A 73 8.52 -10.82 -5.68
CA SER A 73 9.90 -11.34 -5.80
C SER A 73 10.85 -10.82 -4.71
N GLY A 74 10.35 -10.61 -3.48
CA GLY A 74 11.12 -10.07 -2.36
C GLY A 74 11.15 -8.54 -2.27
N PHE A 75 10.59 -7.82 -3.24
CA PHE A 75 10.49 -6.36 -3.23
C PHE A 75 9.18 -5.90 -2.61
N ASN A 76 9.27 -4.89 -1.75
CA ASN A 76 8.08 -4.25 -1.18
C ASN A 76 7.42 -3.33 -2.21
N VAL A 77 6.16 -3.60 -2.52
CA VAL A 77 5.32 -2.80 -3.41
C VAL A 77 4.14 -2.25 -2.61
N TYR A 78 3.95 -0.96 -2.70
CA TYR A 78 2.92 -0.26 -1.95
C TYR A 78 1.71 0.05 -2.84
N PRO A 79 0.51 -0.47 -2.51
CA PRO A 79 -0.72 -0.23 -3.27
C PRO A 79 -0.98 1.23 -3.61
N ASN A 80 -0.76 2.15 -2.67
CA ASN A 80 -1.01 3.58 -2.90
C ASN A 80 -0.17 4.17 -4.04
N GLU A 81 1.07 3.71 -4.22
CA GLU A 81 1.94 4.13 -5.33
C GLU A 81 1.34 3.71 -6.68
N ILE A 82 0.91 2.45 -6.75
CA ILE A 82 0.30 1.89 -7.97
C ILE A 82 -1.02 2.60 -8.28
N GLU A 83 -1.87 2.76 -7.25
CA GLU A 83 -3.17 3.43 -7.38
C GLU A 83 -3.02 4.87 -7.85
N SER A 84 -2.00 5.60 -7.35
CA SER A 84 -1.72 6.97 -7.78
C SER A 84 -1.39 7.06 -9.26
N VAL A 85 -0.59 6.13 -9.78
CA VAL A 85 -0.26 6.08 -11.21
C VAL A 85 -1.47 5.67 -12.04
N VAL A 86 -2.19 4.60 -11.65
CA VAL A 86 -3.37 4.12 -12.38
C VAL A 86 -4.47 5.17 -12.43
N ALA A 87 -4.68 5.93 -11.35
CA ALA A 87 -5.69 7.00 -11.27
C ALA A 87 -5.40 8.19 -12.21
N MET A 88 -4.14 8.39 -12.62
CA MET A 88 -3.78 9.42 -13.62
C MET A 88 -4.23 9.04 -15.04
N HIS A 89 -4.57 7.79 -15.30
CA HIS A 89 -5.10 7.39 -16.62
C HIS A 89 -6.50 7.97 -16.83
N PRO A 90 -6.75 8.74 -17.94
CA PRO A 90 -8.01 9.48 -18.13
C PRO A 90 -9.26 8.60 -18.21
N GLY A 91 -9.11 7.33 -18.58
CA GLY A 91 -10.20 6.35 -18.66
C GLY A 91 -10.55 5.68 -17.32
N VAL A 92 -9.85 5.99 -16.23
CA VAL A 92 -10.07 5.41 -14.90
C VAL A 92 -10.94 6.34 -14.06
N LEU A 93 -11.99 5.81 -13.43
CA LEU A 93 -12.83 6.52 -12.48
C LEU A 93 -12.33 6.29 -11.04
N GLU A 94 -12.16 5.01 -10.68
CA GLU A 94 -11.66 4.57 -9.38
C GLU A 94 -10.77 3.34 -9.59
N CYS A 95 -9.81 3.15 -8.71
CA CYS A 95 -8.97 1.96 -8.72
C CYS A 95 -8.56 1.54 -7.32
N ALA A 96 -8.20 0.27 -7.18
CA ALA A 96 -7.53 -0.26 -6.02
C ALA A 96 -6.51 -1.31 -6.43
N ALA A 97 -5.36 -1.33 -5.76
CA ALA A 97 -4.32 -2.31 -5.97
C ALA A 97 -4.27 -3.29 -4.80
N VAL A 98 -4.10 -4.58 -5.10
CA VAL A 98 -3.96 -5.65 -4.11
C VAL A 98 -2.93 -6.67 -4.57
N GLY A 99 -2.32 -7.37 -3.60
CA GLY A 99 -1.51 -8.55 -3.87
C GLY A 99 -2.39 -9.77 -4.09
N VAL A 100 -2.03 -10.57 -5.08
CA VAL A 100 -2.60 -11.89 -5.32
C VAL A 100 -1.47 -12.91 -5.44
N ALA A 101 -1.74 -14.15 -5.04
CA ALA A 101 -0.75 -15.22 -5.13
C ALA A 101 -0.27 -15.42 -6.58
N ASP A 102 1.03 -15.59 -6.74
CA ASP A 102 1.67 -15.81 -8.04
C ASP A 102 2.81 -16.82 -7.92
N GLU A 103 2.79 -17.87 -8.73
CA GLU A 103 3.75 -18.98 -8.66
C GLU A 103 5.21 -18.56 -8.86
N LYS A 104 5.45 -17.50 -9.65
CA LYS A 104 6.81 -17.06 -10.02
C LYS A 104 7.38 -16.01 -9.08
N SER A 105 6.53 -15.11 -8.57
CA SER A 105 6.95 -13.95 -7.78
C SER A 105 6.52 -14.00 -6.31
N GLY A 106 5.83 -15.08 -5.89
CA GLY A 106 5.18 -15.19 -4.59
C GLY A 106 3.86 -14.43 -4.59
N GLU A 107 3.90 -13.11 -4.75
CA GLU A 107 2.73 -12.29 -5.04
C GLU A 107 2.94 -11.50 -6.34
N ALA A 108 1.83 -11.07 -6.94
CA ALA A 108 1.80 -10.14 -8.06
C ALA A 108 0.78 -9.03 -7.81
N VAL A 109 1.00 -7.88 -8.42
CA VAL A 109 0.07 -6.75 -8.35
C VAL A 109 -1.15 -7.03 -9.22
N LYS A 110 -2.34 -6.98 -8.62
CA LYS A 110 -3.63 -6.90 -9.30
C LYS A 110 -4.24 -5.52 -9.07
N VAL A 111 -4.68 -4.86 -10.14
CA VAL A 111 -5.47 -3.63 -10.04
C VAL A 111 -6.92 -3.91 -10.42
N VAL A 112 -7.84 -3.44 -9.58
CA VAL A 112 -9.28 -3.50 -9.82
C VAL A 112 -9.74 -2.09 -10.13
N ILE A 113 -10.39 -1.89 -11.27
CA ILE A 113 -10.67 -0.58 -11.85
C ILE A 113 -12.16 -0.44 -12.15
N VAL A 114 -12.72 0.69 -11.76
CA VAL A 114 -14.00 1.18 -12.27
C VAL A 114 -13.69 2.09 -13.44
N LYS A 115 -14.27 1.78 -14.61
CA LYS A 115 -14.05 2.53 -15.83
C LYS A 115 -14.79 3.88 -15.80
N LYS A 116 -14.10 4.94 -16.24
CA LYS A 116 -14.71 6.20 -16.64
C LYS A 116 -15.03 6.20 -18.14
N ASP A 117 -14.10 5.64 -18.94
CA ASP A 117 -14.29 5.40 -20.36
C ASP A 117 -14.65 3.93 -20.59
N PRO A 118 -15.82 3.60 -21.15
CA PRO A 118 -16.21 2.22 -21.46
C PRO A 118 -15.20 1.47 -22.33
N ASN A 119 -14.45 2.18 -23.20
CA ASN A 119 -13.47 1.62 -24.13
C ASN A 119 -12.11 1.36 -23.47
N LEU A 120 -11.91 1.70 -22.18
CA LEU A 120 -10.66 1.44 -21.49
C LEU A 120 -10.30 -0.05 -21.54
N SER A 121 -9.12 -0.35 -22.09
CA SER A 121 -8.58 -1.71 -22.19
C SER A 121 -7.54 -2.00 -21.11
N LYS A 122 -7.28 -3.28 -20.85
CA LYS A 122 -6.21 -3.72 -19.91
C LYS A 122 -4.85 -3.31 -20.43
N GLU A 123 -4.64 -3.43 -21.72
CA GLU A 123 -3.39 -3.12 -22.41
C GLU A 123 -3.06 -1.63 -22.24
N SER A 124 -4.05 -0.74 -22.38
CA SER A 124 -3.88 0.71 -22.18
C SER A 124 -3.45 1.04 -20.74
N VAL A 125 -4.07 0.39 -19.74
CA VAL A 125 -3.69 0.58 -18.33
C VAL A 125 -2.25 0.11 -18.07
N ILE A 126 -1.90 -1.08 -18.57
CA ILE A 126 -0.55 -1.63 -18.39
C ILE A 126 0.49 -0.76 -19.08
N GLU A 127 0.21 -0.28 -20.29
CA GLU A 127 1.12 0.60 -21.04
C GLU A 127 1.32 1.95 -20.33
N HIS A 128 0.27 2.49 -19.73
CA HIS A 128 0.35 3.67 -18.89
C HIS A 128 1.27 3.43 -17.67
N CYS A 129 1.07 2.30 -16.97
CA CYS A 129 1.89 1.95 -15.81
C CYS A 129 3.37 1.74 -16.16
N LYS A 130 3.69 1.17 -17.33
CA LYS A 130 5.08 0.96 -17.77
C LYS A 130 5.90 2.24 -17.93
N ARG A 131 5.25 3.38 -18.14
CA ARG A 131 5.93 4.69 -18.30
C ARG A 131 6.37 5.26 -16.95
N GLU A 132 5.67 4.92 -15.88
CA GLU A 132 5.81 5.58 -14.58
C GLU A 132 6.33 4.63 -13.49
N LEU A 133 6.20 3.30 -13.68
CA LEU A 133 6.53 2.31 -12.66
C LEU A 133 7.68 1.40 -13.09
N THR A 134 8.51 1.01 -12.11
CA THR A 134 9.53 -0.03 -12.29
C THR A 134 8.90 -1.40 -12.53
N GLY A 135 9.59 -2.29 -13.24
CA GLY A 135 9.05 -3.55 -13.76
C GLY A 135 8.27 -4.41 -12.76
N TYR A 136 8.79 -4.59 -11.53
CA TYR A 136 8.12 -5.40 -10.50
C TYR A 136 6.88 -4.72 -9.88
N LYS A 137 6.69 -3.41 -10.08
CA LYS A 137 5.53 -2.62 -9.64
C LYS A 137 4.41 -2.61 -10.68
N ILE A 138 4.68 -3.00 -11.93
CA ILE A 138 3.68 -3.00 -13.00
C ILE A 138 2.61 -4.05 -12.70
N PRO A 139 1.31 -3.69 -12.77
CA PRO A 139 0.23 -4.66 -12.56
C PRO A 139 0.31 -5.83 -13.53
N LYS A 140 0.34 -7.04 -13.00
CA LYS A 140 0.25 -8.27 -13.80
C LYS A 140 -1.19 -8.59 -14.17
N TYR A 141 -2.13 -8.24 -13.29
CA TYR A 141 -3.55 -8.51 -13.47
C TYR A 141 -4.34 -7.21 -13.42
N VAL A 142 -5.26 -7.06 -14.38
CA VAL A 142 -6.21 -5.94 -14.44
C VAL A 142 -7.62 -6.51 -14.50
N GLU A 143 -8.46 -6.13 -13.54
CA GLU A 143 -9.85 -6.51 -13.43
C GLU A 143 -10.73 -5.27 -13.53
N PHE A 144 -11.81 -5.32 -14.30
CA PHE A 144 -12.80 -4.25 -14.37
C PHE A 144 -14.03 -4.64 -13.59
N ARG A 145 -14.56 -3.70 -12.80
CA ARG A 145 -15.81 -3.84 -12.04
C ARG A 145 -16.68 -2.59 -12.20
N ASP A 146 -17.97 -2.73 -11.94
CA ASP A 146 -18.91 -1.60 -11.95
C ASP A 146 -18.76 -0.73 -10.70
N SER A 147 -18.31 -1.30 -9.59
CA SER A 147 -18.04 -0.59 -8.33
C SER A 147 -16.98 -1.29 -7.49
N LEU A 148 -16.35 -0.54 -6.59
CA LEU A 148 -15.43 -1.09 -5.57
C LEU A 148 -16.14 -1.21 -4.22
N PRO A 149 -15.85 -2.26 -3.42
CA PRO A 149 -16.39 -2.39 -2.07
C PRO A 149 -15.84 -1.28 -1.18
N LYS A 150 -16.73 -0.60 -0.46
CA LYS A 150 -16.40 0.54 0.39
C LYS A 150 -16.99 0.40 1.78
N THR A 151 -16.30 1.00 2.76
CA THR A 151 -16.88 1.24 4.08
C THR A 151 -18.01 2.28 4.01
N PRO A 152 -18.84 2.41 5.07
CA PRO A 152 -19.86 3.47 5.12
C PRO A 152 -19.31 4.91 4.97
N ILE A 153 -18.03 5.11 5.27
CA ILE A 153 -17.33 6.40 5.11
C ILE A 153 -16.59 6.53 3.76
N GLY A 154 -16.86 5.65 2.79
CA GLY A 154 -16.33 5.71 1.43
C GLY A 154 -14.91 5.13 1.23
N LYS A 155 -14.32 4.49 2.26
CA LYS A 155 -12.97 3.90 2.16
C LYS A 155 -13.03 2.55 1.46
N ILE A 156 -12.19 2.33 0.44
CA ILE A 156 -12.12 1.06 -0.29
C ILE A 156 -11.67 -0.08 0.64
N LEU A 157 -12.39 -1.20 0.60
CA LEU A 157 -12.13 -2.42 1.35
C LEU A 157 -11.23 -3.37 0.55
N ARG A 158 -9.92 -3.10 0.49
CA ARG A 158 -8.95 -3.92 -0.26
C ARG A 158 -9.01 -5.41 0.08
N ARG A 159 -9.33 -5.77 1.33
CA ARG A 159 -9.46 -7.18 1.75
C ARG A 159 -10.51 -7.98 0.96
N GLU A 160 -11.54 -7.31 0.43
CA GLU A 160 -12.61 -7.93 -0.36
C GLU A 160 -12.26 -8.04 -1.86
N LEU A 161 -11.13 -7.44 -2.26
CA LEU A 161 -10.60 -7.49 -3.63
C LEU A 161 -9.48 -8.53 -3.78
N ARG A 162 -8.96 -9.04 -2.66
CA ARG A 162 -8.00 -10.16 -2.68
C ARG A 162 -8.78 -11.44 -2.96
N ASP A 163 -8.27 -12.27 -3.87
CA ASP A 163 -8.84 -13.59 -4.10
C ASP A 163 -8.69 -14.42 -2.82
N LYS A 164 -9.77 -15.12 -2.44
CA LYS A 164 -9.81 -16.04 -1.30
C LYS A 164 -9.22 -17.38 -1.70
#